data_4213946268fa449e19555e0ccffabd98
#
_entry.id   4213946268fa449e19555e0ccffabd98
#
_cell.length_a   1.000
_cell.length_b   1.000
_cell.length_c   1.000
_cell.angle_alpha   90.00
_cell.angle_beta   90.00
_cell.angle_gamma   90.00
#
_symmetry.space_group_name_H-M   'P 1'
#
loop_
_entity.id
_entity.type
_entity.pdbx_description
1 polymer ?
#
loop_
_entity_poly.entity_id
_entity_poly.type
_entity_poly.pdbx_seq_one_letter_code
_entity_poly.pdbx_strand_id
1 'polypeptide(L)'
;AKSYVIPGLIGTNVGGFYATRMVPQSVTFAGNYLLISAYDYTKKQESVIYVMNKTTRKYITTIVLPHTGHVGGITFDGENVWVTYGKNLQSFKFNQVQAAVLSGRPYYEIYRFASVVKMPETMSYVTYYNNRIWAAAYSEFSSKYMYGYTIQNKSAAPSLTYTNRILMPNRTQGVAFTTSGKMVVSRSCQTKKGRRGFMSQLETYQPTWDYTKLSIKKNKKKKTVKMPPMNEGIAIDGAYT
;
A
#
# COMPACT_ATOMS: atom_id res chain seq x y z
N ALA A 1 -4.16 18.05 -14.14
CA ALA A 1 -3.89 16.77 -13.52
C ALA A 1 -5.19 15.98 -13.37
N LYS A 2 -5.11 14.68 -13.55
CA LYS A 2 -6.26 13.79 -13.41
C LYS A 2 -6.30 13.28 -11.98
N SER A 3 -7.47 13.27 -11.32
CA SER A 3 -7.64 12.89 -9.91
C SER A 3 -8.76 11.87 -9.72
N TYR A 4 -8.72 11.18 -8.59
CA TYR A 4 -9.78 10.32 -8.07
C TYR A 4 -10.41 11.00 -6.85
N VAL A 5 -11.72 10.91 -6.69
CA VAL A 5 -12.42 11.33 -5.48
C VAL A 5 -12.51 10.13 -4.54
N ILE A 6 -11.96 10.26 -3.34
CA ILE A 6 -11.94 9.19 -2.34
C ILE A 6 -13.18 9.31 -1.46
N PRO A 7 -14.09 8.32 -1.44
CA PRO A 7 -15.36 8.40 -0.71
C PRO A 7 -15.20 8.66 0.79
N GLY A 8 -14.17 8.12 1.41
CA GLY A 8 -13.93 8.26 2.84
C GLY A 8 -13.75 9.69 3.36
N LEU A 9 -13.52 10.65 2.45
CA LEU A 9 -13.45 12.07 2.82
C LEU A 9 -14.83 12.73 2.94
N ILE A 10 -15.86 12.13 2.37
CA ILE A 10 -17.25 12.61 2.40
C ILE A 10 -18.20 11.66 3.10
N GLY A 11 -17.72 10.49 3.49
CA GLY A 11 -18.47 9.42 4.13
C GLY A 11 -18.52 8.14 3.31
N THR A 12 -18.69 7.01 3.96
CA THR A 12 -18.77 5.70 3.32
C THR A 12 -19.57 4.71 4.16
N ASN A 13 -20.21 3.74 3.51
CA ASN A 13 -20.81 2.60 4.19
C ASN A 13 -19.73 1.55 4.51
N VAL A 14 -19.66 1.14 5.77
CA VAL A 14 -18.76 0.11 6.28
C VAL A 14 -19.59 -0.88 7.06
N GLY A 15 -19.78 -2.10 6.53
CA GLY A 15 -20.59 -3.13 7.21
C GLY A 15 -21.97 -2.68 7.66
N GLY A 16 -22.63 -1.79 6.90
CA GLY A 16 -23.93 -1.21 7.24
C GLY A 16 -23.88 0.06 8.08
N PHE A 17 -22.69 0.52 8.47
CA PHE A 17 -22.50 1.78 9.20
C PHE A 17 -21.98 2.89 8.27
N TYR A 18 -22.42 4.10 8.52
CA TYR A 18 -21.95 5.28 7.80
C TYR A 18 -20.74 5.89 8.50
N ALA A 19 -19.56 5.69 7.95
CA ALA A 19 -18.30 6.19 8.47
C ALA A 19 -17.92 7.52 7.80
N THR A 20 -17.54 8.53 8.59
CA THR A 20 -17.13 9.87 8.12
C THR A 20 -15.68 10.19 8.41
N ARG A 21 -14.93 9.28 9.03
CA ARG A 21 -13.55 9.50 9.50
C ARG A 21 -12.57 8.46 8.96
N MET A 22 -12.83 7.97 7.74
CA MET A 22 -11.92 7.08 7.07
C MET A 22 -10.70 7.85 6.55
N VAL A 23 -9.51 7.38 6.90
CA VAL A 23 -8.23 7.97 6.51
C VAL A 23 -7.57 7.06 5.46
N PRO A 24 -7.47 7.52 4.20
CA PRO A 24 -6.77 6.79 3.16
C PRO A 24 -5.28 6.63 3.50
N GLN A 25 -4.72 5.46 3.20
CA GLN A 25 -3.34 5.12 3.55
C GLN A 25 -2.48 4.77 2.35
N SER A 26 -2.95 3.88 1.51
CA SER A 26 -2.13 3.36 0.42
C SER A 26 -2.98 3.01 -0.78
N VAL A 27 -2.32 2.79 -1.92
CA VAL A 27 -2.96 2.61 -3.21
C VAL A 27 -2.23 1.54 -4.01
N THR A 28 -2.98 0.75 -4.79
CA THR A 28 -2.42 -0.17 -5.79
C THR A 28 -3.33 -0.30 -7.00
N PHE A 29 -2.75 -0.62 -8.15
CA PHE A 29 -3.51 -1.03 -9.33
C PHE A 29 -3.69 -2.55 -9.33
N ALA A 30 -4.89 -3.01 -9.63
CA ALA A 30 -5.24 -4.43 -9.72
C ALA A 30 -6.21 -4.64 -10.90
N GLY A 31 -5.72 -5.15 -12.01
CA GLY A 31 -6.49 -5.27 -13.26
C GLY A 31 -7.05 -3.91 -13.69
N ASN A 32 -8.36 -3.84 -13.86
CA ASN A 32 -9.09 -2.62 -14.27
C ASN A 32 -9.44 -1.69 -13.09
N TYR A 33 -8.90 -1.94 -11.91
CA TYR A 33 -9.25 -1.22 -10.70
C TYR A 33 -8.06 -0.49 -10.08
N LEU A 34 -8.35 0.60 -9.41
CA LEU A 34 -7.51 1.23 -8.42
C LEU A 34 -8.09 0.88 -7.04
N LEU A 35 -7.29 0.29 -6.18
CA LEU A 35 -7.64 -0.08 -4.82
C LEU A 35 -6.97 0.90 -3.84
N ILE A 36 -7.74 1.43 -2.90
CA ILE A 36 -7.26 2.39 -1.90
C ILE A 36 -7.59 1.85 -0.52
N SER A 37 -6.59 1.54 0.30
CA SER A 37 -6.80 1.13 1.68
C SER A 37 -7.07 2.34 2.57
N ALA A 38 -7.99 2.19 3.53
CA ALA A 38 -8.31 3.20 4.50
C ALA A 38 -8.72 2.58 5.84
N TYR A 39 -8.52 3.31 6.93
CA TYR A 39 -8.95 2.90 8.27
C TYR A 39 -9.76 4.01 8.95
N ASP A 40 -10.65 3.65 9.86
CA ASP A 40 -11.36 4.62 10.69
C ASP A 40 -10.41 5.21 11.74
N TYR A 41 -10.21 6.53 11.70
CA TYR A 41 -9.39 7.25 12.67
C TYR A 41 -9.82 6.98 14.12
N THR A 42 -11.11 6.77 14.36
CA THR A 42 -11.66 6.46 15.69
C THR A 42 -11.53 4.98 16.08
N LYS A 43 -11.15 4.10 15.14
CA LYS A 43 -11.06 2.63 15.29
C LYS A 43 -12.38 1.97 15.72
N LYS A 44 -13.51 2.61 15.47
CA LYS A 44 -14.84 2.07 15.75
C LYS A 44 -15.44 1.29 14.59
N GLN A 45 -14.97 1.57 13.38
CA GLN A 45 -15.41 0.89 12.16
C GLN A 45 -14.26 0.06 11.58
N GLU A 46 -14.61 -0.99 10.88
CA GLU A 46 -13.66 -1.83 10.16
C GLU A 46 -12.91 -1.02 9.11
N SER A 47 -11.68 -1.46 8.86
CA SER A 47 -10.86 -0.93 7.77
C SER A 47 -11.42 -1.36 6.43
N VAL A 48 -11.19 -0.54 5.41
CA VAL A 48 -11.80 -0.75 4.10
C VAL A 48 -10.79 -0.66 2.97
N ILE A 49 -11.19 -1.18 1.81
CA ILE A 49 -10.54 -0.93 0.52
C ILE A 49 -11.60 -0.35 -0.42
N TYR A 50 -11.40 0.89 -0.83
CA TYR A 50 -12.22 1.49 -1.90
C TYR A 50 -11.80 0.94 -3.24
N VAL A 51 -12.78 0.48 -4.02
CA VAL A 51 -12.60 -0.01 -5.38
C VAL A 51 -13.04 1.08 -6.35
N MET A 52 -12.09 1.56 -7.14
CA MET A 52 -12.31 2.60 -8.15
C MET A 52 -12.09 2.00 -9.54
N ASN A 53 -12.87 2.43 -10.52
CA ASN A 53 -12.58 2.11 -11.91
C ASN A 53 -11.34 2.89 -12.38
N LYS A 54 -10.33 2.20 -12.88
CA LYS A 54 -9.06 2.78 -13.31
C LYS A 54 -9.21 3.76 -14.47
N THR A 55 -10.09 3.48 -15.42
CA THR A 55 -10.30 4.27 -16.63
C THR A 55 -11.21 5.47 -16.38
N THR A 56 -12.41 5.21 -15.83
CA THR A 56 -13.42 6.25 -15.58
C THR A 56 -13.16 7.05 -14.30
N ARG A 57 -12.33 6.52 -13.39
CA ARG A 57 -12.00 7.07 -12.07
C ARG A 57 -13.18 7.20 -11.13
N LYS A 58 -14.28 6.56 -11.44
CA LYS A 58 -15.46 6.53 -10.59
C LYS A 58 -15.32 5.47 -9.51
N TYR A 59 -15.82 5.77 -8.32
CA TYR A 59 -16.02 4.81 -7.26
C TYR A 59 -17.01 3.72 -7.69
N ILE A 60 -16.76 2.49 -7.29
CA ILE A 60 -17.60 1.32 -7.58
C ILE A 60 -18.21 0.78 -6.30
N THR A 61 -17.39 0.34 -5.36
CA THR A 61 -17.83 -0.30 -4.11
C THR A 61 -16.75 -0.22 -3.03
N THR A 62 -17.11 -0.57 -1.81
CA THR A 62 -16.20 -0.69 -0.66
C THR A 62 -16.04 -2.15 -0.25
N ILE A 63 -14.82 -2.64 -0.13
CA ILE A 63 -14.51 -3.93 0.50
C ILE A 63 -14.23 -3.67 1.98
N VAL A 64 -14.96 -4.35 2.85
CA VAL A 64 -14.81 -4.27 4.30
C VAL A 64 -13.90 -5.41 4.77
N LEU A 65 -12.86 -5.07 5.54
CA LEU A 65 -11.93 -6.02 6.11
C LEU A 65 -12.38 -6.44 7.52
N PRO A 66 -12.10 -7.67 7.99
CA PRO A 66 -12.59 -8.18 9.27
C PRO A 66 -11.79 -7.66 10.49
N HIS A 67 -11.39 -6.39 10.48
CA HIS A 67 -10.64 -5.74 11.57
C HIS A 67 -10.61 -4.21 11.42
N THR A 68 -10.29 -3.52 12.51
CA THR A 68 -10.19 -2.04 12.60
C THR A 68 -8.74 -1.54 12.48
N GLY A 69 -7.83 -2.34 11.94
CA GLY A 69 -6.40 -2.07 11.93
C GLY A 69 -5.98 -0.98 10.96
N HIS A 70 -4.83 -0.37 11.25
CA HIS A 70 -4.16 0.56 10.34
C HIS A 70 -3.60 -0.21 9.14
N VAL A 71 -4.25 -0.09 8.00
CA VAL A 71 -3.90 -0.76 6.74
C VAL A 71 -2.98 0.14 5.90
N GLY A 72 -1.79 0.43 6.44
CA GLY A 72 -0.84 1.39 5.89
C GLY A 72 -0.29 1.05 4.51
N GLY A 73 -0.38 -0.21 4.09
CA GLY A 73 0.09 -0.67 2.79
C GLY A 73 -0.87 -1.61 2.10
N ILE A 74 -0.99 -1.48 0.79
CA ILE A 74 -1.72 -2.39 -0.09
C ILE A 74 -0.92 -2.63 -1.38
N THR A 75 -0.91 -3.87 -1.88
CA THR A 75 -0.32 -4.21 -3.17
C THR A 75 -1.03 -5.38 -3.84
N PHE A 76 -0.82 -5.56 -5.13
CA PHE A 76 -1.38 -6.65 -5.93
C PHE A 76 -0.27 -7.42 -6.63
N ASP A 77 -0.28 -8.75 -6.51
CA ASP A 77 0.76 -9.63 -7.06
C ASP A 77 0.35 -10.31 -8.38
N GLY A 78 -0.80 -9.94 -8.92
CA GLY A 78 -1.41 -10.55 -10.11
C GLY A 78 -2.52 -11.55 -9.79
N GLU A 79 -2.56 -12.11 -8.58
CA GLU A 79 -3.59 -13.06 -8.12
C GLU A 79 -4.17 -12.69 -6.76
N ASN A 80 -3.36 -12.13 -5.87
CA ASN A 80 -3.75 -11.79 -4.51
C ASN A 80 -3.55 -10.31 -4.23
N VAL A 81 -4.46 -9.74 -3.46
CA VAL A 81 -4.31 -8.42 -2.85
C VAL A 81 -3.73 -8.61 -1.45
N TRP A 82 -2.62 -7.95 -1.18
CA TRP A 82 -1.91 -7.99 0.09
C TRP A 82 -2.09 -6.67 0.84
N VAL A 83 -2.38 -6.76 2.13
CA VAL A 83 -2.52 -5.59 3.02
C VAL A 83 -1.69 -5.77 4.29
N THR A 84 -1.19 -4.65 4.83
CA THR A 84 -0.48 -4.65 6.11
C THR A 84 -1.48 -4.55 7.27
N TYR A 85 -1.26 -5.34 8.32
CA TYR A 85 -2.01 -5.27 9.59
C TYR A 85 -1.10 -5.57 10.77
N GLY A 86 -0.62 -4.54 11.45
CA GLY A 86 0.32 -4.72 12.55
C GLY A 86 1.58 -5.47 12.11
N LYS A 87 1.91 -6.55 12.81
CA LYS A 87 3.01 -7.45 12.46
C LYS A 87 2.60 -8.55 11.47
N ASN A 88 1.61 -8.32 10.62
CA ASN A 88 1.18 -9.30 9.64
C ASN A 88 1.06 -8.66 8.25
N LEU A 89 1.29 -9.49 7.23
CA LEU A 89 0.78 -9.31 5.89
C LEU A 89 -0.38 -10.28 5.69
N GLN A 90 -1.51 -9.75 5.29
CA GLN A 90 -2.72 -10.51 5.02
C GLN A 90 -3.01 -10.47 3.53
N SER A 91 -3.48 -11.56 2.95
CA SER A 91 -3.86 -11.61 1.55
C SER A 91 -5.25 -12.17 1.35
N PHE A 92 -5.92 -11.69 0.33
CA PHE A 92 -7.16 -12.25 -0.19
C PHE A 92 -7.10 -12.33 -1.72
N LYS A 93 -7.89 -13.22 -2.29
CA LYS A 93 -7.91 -13.45 -3.73
C LYS A 93 -8.50 -12.27 -4.50
N PHE A 94 -7.93 -11.95 -5.64
CA PHE A 94 -8.43 -10.90 -6.53
C PHE A 94 -9.86 -11.16 -7.03
N ASN A 95 -10.27 -12.42 -7.15
CA ASN A 95 -11.65 -12.75 -7.49
C ASN A 95 -12.68 -12.21 -6.48
N GLN A 96 -12.29 -11.95 -5.22
CA GLN A 96 -13.17 -11.29 -4.24
C GLN A 96 -13.37 -9.81 -4.58
N VAL A 97 -12.37 -9.13 -5.15
CA VAL A 97 -12.54 -7.78 -5.71
C VAL A 97 -13.54 -7.81 -6.86
N GLN A 98 -13.39 -8.77 -7.77
CA GLN A 98 -14.30 -8.95 -8.90
C GLN A 98 -15.73 -9.29 -8.43
N ALA A 99 -15.88 -10.16 -7.44
CA ALA A 99 -17.17 -10.47 -6.84
C ALA A 99 -17.81 -9.24 -6.18
N ALA A 100 -17.03 -8.43 -5.48
CA ALA A 100 -17.50 -7.18 -4.90
C ALA A 100 -18.05 -6.22 -5.97
N VAL A 101 -17.33 -6.07 -7.09
CA VAL A 101 -17.77 -5.24 -8.21
C VAL A 101 -19.03 -5.79 -8.87
N LEU A 102 -19.09 -7.09 -9.13
CA LEU A 102 -20.24 -7.75 -9.77
C LEU A 102 -21.49 -7.78 -8.88
N SER A 103 -21.30 -7.70 -7.55
CA SER A 103 -22.44 -7.71 -6.63
C SER A 103 -23.35 -6.48 -6.76
N GLY A 104 -22.84 -5.38 -7.30
CA GLY A 104 -23.55 -4.10 -7.39
C GLY A 104 -23.91 -3.49 -6.02
N ARG A 105 -23.40 -4.07 -4.92
CA ARG A 105 -23.68 -3.61 -3.55
C ARG A 105 -22.79 -2.42 -3.18
N PRO A 106 -23.24 -1.55 -2.27
CA PRO A 106 -22.43 -0.42 -1.79
C PRO A 106 -21.19 -0.87 -0.98
N TYR A 107 -21.25 -2.07 -0.40
CA TYR A 107 -20.10 -2.69 0.26
C TYR A 107 -20.13 -4.23 0.13
N TYR A 108 -18.95 -4.84 0.32
CA TYR A 108 -18.70 -6.28 0.26
C TYR A 108 -17.77 -6.68 1.39
N GLU A 109 -18.14 -7.64 2.20
CA GLU A 109 -17.36 -8.07 3.37
C GLU A 109 -16.44 -9.24 3.03
N ILE A 110 -15.19 -9.15 3.46
CA ILE A 110 -14.24 -10.26 3.45
C ILE A 110 -14.19 -10.87 4.83
N TYR A 111 -14.65 -12.09 4.98
CA TYR A 111 -14.67 -12.79 6.28
C TYR A 111 -13.38 -13.54 6.57
N ARG A 112 -12.63 -13.92 5.55
CA ARG A 112 -11.39 -14.69 5.68
C ARG A 112 -10.32 -14.21 4.71
N PHE A 113 -9.09 -14.16 5.21
CA PHE A 113 -7.93 -14.02 4.38
C PHE A 113 -7.48 -15.36 3.82
N ALA A 114 -6.95 -15.36 2.60
CA ALA A 114 -6.32 -16.54 2.00
C ALA A 114 -5.02 -16.91 2.74
N SER A 115 -4.36 -15.91 3.30
CA SER A 115 -3.14 -16.08 4.07
C SER A 115 -2.94 -14.94 5.07
N VAL A 116 -2.32 -15.28 6.21
CA VAL A 116 -1.83 -14.33 7.22
C VAL A 116 -0.39 -14.69 7.53
N VAL A 117 0.55 -13.87 7.11
CA VAL A 117 1.99 -14.11 7.28
C VAL A 117 2.56 -13.17 8.32
N LYS A 118 3.18 -13.73 9.35
CA LYS A 118 3.82 -12.95 10.43
C LYS A 118 5.11 -12.29 9.94
N MET A 119 5.26 -10.99 10.23
CA MET A 119 6.41 -10.17 9.89
C MET A 119 7.30 -9.91 11.11
N PRO A 120 8.59 -9.58 10.92
CA PRO A 120 9.52 -9.32 12.02
C PRO A 120 9.15 -8.07 12.84
N GLU A 121 8.51 -7.09 12.23
CA GLU A 121 8.07 -5.85 12.87
C GLU A 121 6.71 -5.38 12.30
N THR A 122 6.14 -4.31 12.85
CA THR A 122 4.91 -3.71 12.33
C THR A 122 5.18 -3.12 10.94
N MET A 123 4.47 -3.63 9.92
CA MET A 123 4.61 -3.17 8.54
C MET A 123 3.69 -1.98 8.27
N SER A 124 4.24 -0.91 7.71
CA SER A 124 3.52 0.31 7.37
C SER A 124 3.27 0.46 5.88
N TYR A 125 4.09 -0.16 5.05
CA TYR A 125 3.89 -0.17 3.60
C TYR A 125 4.31 -1.50 2.99
N VAL A 126 3.74 -1.80 1.83
CA VAL A 126 4.02 -3.01 1.04
C VAL A 126 3.95 -2.67 -0.44
N THR A 127 4.80 -3.31 -1.24
CA THR A 127 4.76 -3.23 -2.70
C THR A 127 5.16 -4.57 -3.32
N TYR A 128 4.67 -4.83 -4.53
CA TYR A 128 5.04 -6.00 -5.32
C TYR A 128 5.92 -5.57 -6.48
N TYR A 129 7.05 -6.23 -6.62
CA TYR A 129 7.96 -6.03 -7.75
C TYR A 129 8.85 -7.24 -7.96
N ASN A 130 9.06 -7.60 -9.23
CA ASN A 130 9.96 -8.68 -9.65
C ASN A 130 9.70 -9.99 -8.89
N ASN A 131 8.45 -10.43 -8.91
CA ASN A 131 7.95 -11.65 -8.26
C ASN A 131 8.23 -11.74 -6.75
N ARG A 132 8.31 -10.58 -6.08
CA ARG A 132 8.54 -10.47 -4.64
C ARG A 132 7.59 -9.47 -4.01
N ILE A 133 7.19 -9.79 -2.79
CA ILE A 133 6.57 -8.84 -1.86
C ILE A 133 7.68 -8.13 -1.10
N TRP A 134 7.61 -6.81 -1.08
CA TRP A 134 8.52 -5.94 -0.34
C TRP A 134 7.72 -5.18 0.71
N ALA A 135 8.07 -5.33 2.00
CA ALA A 135 7.36 -4.69 3.10
C ALA A 135 8.33 -4.11 4.14
N ALA A 136 7.93 -2.98 4.74
CA ALA A 136 8.72 -2.36 5.79
C ALA A 136 7.88 -1.55 6.78
N ALA A 137 8.51 -1.25 7.92
CA ALA A 137 8.00 -0.36 8.93
C ALA A 137 8.29 1.12 8.58
N TYR A 138 7.42 2.00 9.02
CA TYR A 138 7.70 3.43 9.07
C TYR A 138 8.58 3.79 10.26
N SER A 139 9.46 4.76 10.07
CA SER A 139 10.16 5.45 11.16
C SER A 139 10.43 6.90 10.78
N GLU A 140 10.10 7.82 11.67
CA GLU A 140 10.39 9.24 11.48
C GLU A 140 11.88 9.56 11.60
N PHE A 141 12.57 8.86 12.50
CA PHE A 141 13.92 9.26 12.94
C PHE A 141 15.04 8.39 12.37
N SER A 142 14.76 7.12 12.12
CA SER A 142 15.78 6.15 11.70
C SER A 142 15.45 5.48 10.37
N SER A 143 16.48 5.07 9.66
CA SER A 143 16.35 4.17 8.52
C SER A 143 15.82 2.81 8.97
N LYS A 144 14.97 2.18 8.16
CA LYS A 144 14.38 0.86 8.40
C LYS A 144 14.72 -0.07 7.25
N TYR A 145 14.73 -1.37 7.50
CA TYR A 145 14.87 -2.34 6.42
C TYR A 145 13.51 -2.60 5.77
N MET A 146 13.50 -2.60 4.45
CA MET A 146 12.43 -3.16 3.65
C MET A 146 12.80 -4.59 3.29
N TYR A 147 11.99 -5.55 3.73
CA TYR A 147 12.21 -6.97 3.58
C TYR A 147 11.57 -7.48 2.31
N GLY A 148 12.32 -8.26 1.51
CA GLY A 148 11.87 -8.91 0.29
C GLY A 148 11.57 -10.38 0.52
N TYR A 149 10.44 -10.84 -0.02
CA TYR A 149 9.95 -12.20 0.11
C TYR A 149 9.51 -12.74 -1.25
N THR A 150 9.90 -13.97 -1.58
CA THR A 150 9.27 -14.71 -2.68
C THR A 150 7.94 -15.28 -2.22
N ILE A 151 6.98 -15.35 -3.16
CA ILE A 151 5.65 -15.89 -2.90
C ILE A 151 5.65 -17.37 -3.28
N GLN A 152 5.24 -18.23 -2.35
CA GLN A 152 5.00 -19.64 -2.56
C GLN A 152 3.50 -19.91 -2.57
N ASN A 153 3.05 -20.96 -3.28
CA ASN A 153 1.64 -21.39 -3.34
C ASN A 153 0.65 -20.28 -3.69
N LYS A 154 1.04 -19.41 -4.61
CA LYS A 154 0.33 -18.17 -4.95
C LYS A 154 -1.14 -18.38 -5.27
N SER A 155 -1.48 -19.45 -6.00
CA SER A 155 -2.85 -19.74 -6.44
C SER A 155 -3.73 -20.37 -5.36
N ALA A 156 -3.16 -20.91 -4.29
CA ALA A 156 -3.90 -21.52 -3.18
C ALA A 156 -3.87 -20.62 -1.92
N ALA A 157 -3.07 -21.00 -0.95
CA ALA A 157 -2.81 -20.23 0.27
C ALA A 157 -1.39 -19.66 0.21
N PRO A 158 -1.20 -18.42 -0.26
CA PRO A 158 0.13 -17.89 -0.48
C PRO A 158 0.91 -17.75 0.83
N SER A 159 2.15 -18.21 0.82
CA SER A 159 3.13 -18.01 1.89
C SER A 159 4.32 -17.22 1.39
N LEU A 160 5.10 -16.67 2.31
CA LEU A 160 6.23 -15.80 2.00
C LEU A 160 7.53 -16.38 2.55
N THR A 161 8.52 -16.51 1.66
CA THR A 161 9.89 -16.92 2.04
C THR A 161 10.81 -15.72 1.94
N TYR A 162 11.44 -15.35 3.05
CA TYR A 162 12.41 -14.25 3.10
C TYR A 162 13.57 -14.48 2.14
N THR A 163 13.97 -13.44 1.42
CA THR A 163 15.09 -13.49 0.46
C THR A 163 16.19 -12.50 0.79
N ASN A 164 15.83 -11.24 0.98
CA ASN A 164 16.80 -10.17 1.20
C ASN A 164 16.13 -8.93 1.82
N ARG A 165 16.92 -7.90 2.08
CA ARG A 165 16.44 -6.63 2.61
C ARG A 165 17.19 -5.44 2.05
N ILE A 166 16.51 -4.29 1.98
CA ILE A 166 17.04 -3.00 1.52
C ILE A 166 16.96 -2.01 2.68
N LEU A 167 18.02 -1.28 2.96
CA LEU A 167 17.98 -0.19 3.94
C LEU A 167 17.29 1.02 3.32
N MET A 168 16.12 1.37 3.84
CA MET A 168 15.29 2.48 3.38
C MET A 168 15.57 3.76 4.15
N PRO A 169 15.45 4.93 3.52
CA PRO A 169 15.53 6.20 4.25
C PRO A 169 14.39 6.29 5.28
N ASN A 170 14.62 7.06 6.34
CA ASN A 170 13.55 7.39 7.30
C ASN A 170 12.38 8.09 6.60
N ARG A 171 11.20 8.08 7.25
CA ARG A 171 9.96 8.72 6.77
C ARG A 171 9.41 8.14 5.47
N THR A 172 9.81 6.93 5.10
CA THR A 172 9.23 6.22 3.96
C THR A 172 7.82 5.75 4.31
N GLN A 173 6.83 6.19 3.52
CA GLN A 173 5.42 5.82 3.63
C GLN A 173 4.95 4.90 2.50
N GLY A 174 5.69 4.88 1.40
CA GLY A 174 5.36 4.02 0.27
C GLY A 174 6.52 3.89 -0.71
N VAL A 175 6.50 2.80 -1.45
CA VAL A 175 7.49 2.49 -2.49
C VAL A 175 6.77 1.92 -3.70
N ALA A 176 7.20 2.34 -4.86
CA ALA A 176 6.80 1.73 -6.13
C ALA A 176 8.02 1.57 -7.03
N PHE A 177 7.99 0.55 -7.90
CA PHE A 177 9.05 0.30 -8.87
C PHE A 177 8.55 0.59 -10.27
N THR A 178 9.38 1.25 -11.09
CA THR A 178 9.13 1.39 -12.53
C THR A 178 9.44 0.07 -13.25
N THR A 179 8.96 -0.07 -14.47
CA THR A 179 9.29 -1.22 -15.33
C THR A 179 10.79 -1.35 -15.60
N SER A 180 11.52 -0.23 -15.60
CA SER A 180 12.98 -0.19 -15.75
C SER A 180 13.74 -0.46 -14.44
N GLY A 181 13.08 -0.84 -13.36
CA GLY A 181 13.69 -1.19 -12.08
C GLY A 181 14.11 0.00 -11.22
N LYS A 182 13.74 1.23 -11.58
CA LYS A 182 13.93 2.37 -10.68
C LYS A 182 12.94 2.30 -9.54
N MET A 183 13.38 2.66 -8.34
CA MET A 183 12.56 2.70 -7.15
C MET A 183 12.14 4.14 -6.84
N VAL A 184 10.84 4.39 -6.76
CA VAL A 184 10.26 5.65 -6.32
C VAL A 184 9.83 5.50 -4.87
N VAL A 185 10.30 6.39 -4.01
CA VAL A 185 10.04 6.38 -2.57
C VAL A 185 9.22 7.60 -2.21
N SER A 186 8.04 7.38 -1.64
CA SER A 186 7.22 8.40 -1.00
C SER A 186 7.75 8.64 0.40
N ARG A 187 8.25 9.84 0.66
CA ARG A 187 8.68 10.25 2.00
C ARG A 187 7.78 11.36 2.52
N SER A 188 7.17 11.11 3.66
CA SER A 188 6.25 12.05 4.30
C SER A 188 6.71 12.40 5.69
N CYS A 189 6.40 13.61 6.10
CA CYS A 189 6.63 14.08 7.45
C CYS A 189 5.32 14.39 8.14
N GLN A 190 5.15 13.83 9.33
CA GLN A 190 4.27 14.44 10.30
C GLN A 190 4.95 15.70 10.83
N THR A 191 4.33 16.84 10.62
CA THR A 191 4.77 18.07 11.28
C THR A 191 4.44 17.95 12.75
N LYS A 192 5.41 17.72 13.64
CA LYS A 192 5.24 18.12 15.03
C LYS A 192 4.99 19.62 15.04
N LYS A 193 3.98 20.06 15.82
CA LYS A 193 3.71 21.47 16.14
C LYS A 193 5.05 22.21 16.34
N GLY A 194 5.36 23.19 15.50
CA GLY A 194 6.57 24.00 15.57
C GLY A 194 7.69 23.74 14.57
N ARG A 195 7.69 22.65 13.83
CA ARG A 195 8.65 22.47 12.71
C ARG A 195 7.99 22.89 11.41
N ARG A 196 8.25 24.11 11.00
CA ARG A 196 7.82 24.62 9.69
C ARG A 196 8.32 23.72 8.57
N GLY A 197 7.38 23.13 7.83
CA GLY A 197 7.50 22.93 6.43
C GLY A 197 8.47 21.88 5.91
N PHE A 198 8.47 20.64 6.44
CA PHE A 198 8.98 19.57 5.62
C PHE A 198 7.89 19.16 4.63
N MET A 199 8.07 19.57 3.39
CA MET A 199 7.23 19.07 2.29
C MET A 199 7.49 17.59 2.08
N SER A 200 6.44 16.80 1.89
CA SER A 200 6.58 15.43 1.43
C SER A 200 7.34 15.39 0.09
N GLN A 201 8.03 14.30 -0.17
CA GLN A 201 8.90 14.16 -1.34
C GLN A 201 8.69 12.82 -2.02
N LEU A 202 8.74 12.81 -3.35
CA LEU A 202 9.02 11.60 -4.13
C LEU A 202 10.51 11.61 -4.49
N GLU A 203 11.19 10.56 -4.10
CA GLU A 203 12.62 10.38 -4.37
C GLU A 203 12.82 9.17 -5.28
N THR A 204 13.54 9.35 -6.37
CA THR A 204 13.87 8.26 -7.31
C THR A 204 15.27 7.75 -7.04
N TYR A 205 15.39 6.43 -6.87
CA TYR A 205 16.64 5.71 -6.68
C TYR A 205 16.86 4.72 -7.81
N GLN A 206 18.12 4.43 -8.10
CA GLN A 206 18.51 3.27 -8.89
C GLN A 206 19.04 2.20 -7.94
N PRO A 207 18.28 1.16 -7.60
CA PRO A 207 18.79 0.09 -6.77
C PRO A 207 19.94 -0.62 -7.48
N THR A 208 20.97 -0.98 -6.75
CA THR A 208 21.96 -1.93 -7.23
C THR A 208 21.45 -3.31 -6.84
N TRP A 209 21.04 -4.09 -7.83
CA TRP A 209 20.63 -5.47 -7.63
C TRP A 209 21.89 -6.36 -7.51
N ASP A 210 22.45 -6.44 -6.33
CA ASP A 210 23.33 -7.54 -5.98
C ASP A 210 22.46 -8.66 -5.41
N TYR A 211 22.60 -9.86 -5.92
CA TYR A 211 21.81 -11.03 -5.49
C TYR A 211 21.91 -11.32 -3.99
N THR A 212 22.85 -10.73 -3.29
CA THR A 212 23.10 -10.92 -1.88
C THR A 212 22.88 -9.69 -1.00
N LYS A 213 22.96 -8.47 -1.55
CA LYS A 213 22.84 -7.22 -0.78
C LYS A 213 22.26 -6.09 -1.64
N LEU A 214 20.95 -5.97 -1.67
CA LEU A 214 20.34 -4.75 -2.16
C LEU A 214 20.66 -3.61 -1.20
N SER A 215 21.49 -2.67 -1.62
CA SER A 215 21.73 -1.44 -0.88
C SER A 215 21.35 -0.23 -1.72
N ILE A 216 20.48 0.62 -1.19
CA ILE A 216 20.35 1.97 -1.68
C ILE A 216 21.54 2.74 -1.12
N LYS A 217 22.60 2.90 -1.91
CA LYS A 217 23.68 3.82 -1.56
C LYS A 217 23.11 5.24 -1.63
N LYS A 218 23.26 6.02 -0.55
CA LYS A 218 22.84 7.44 -0.47
C LYS A 218 23.23 8.27 -1.70
N ASN A 219 24.29 7.88 -2.38
CA ASN A 219 24.87 8.60 -3.53
C ASN A 219 24.18 8.34 -4.88
N LYS A 220 23.13 7.51 -4.92
CA LYS A 220 22.39 7.18 -6.16
C LYS A 220 20.97 7.74 -6.22
N LYS A 221 20.61 8.68 -5.35
CA LYS A 221 19.39 9.46 -5.48
C LYS A 221 19.46 10.28 -6.77
N LYS A 222 18.57 10.02 -7.73
CA LYS A 222 18.61 10.64 -9.05
C LYS A 222 17.70 11.85 -9.19
N LYS A 223 16.56 11.89 -8.50
CA LYS A 223 15.57 12.96 -8.61
C LYS A 223 14.78 13.09 -7.31
N THR A 224 14.41 14.33 -6.99
CA THR A 224 13.47 14.65 -5.92
C THR A 224 12.39 15.56 -6.47
N VAL A 225 11.13 15.22 -6.18
CA VAL A 225 9.97 16.05 -6.46
C VAL A 225 9.30 16.40 -5.13
N LYS A 226 9.08 17.69 -4.89
CA LYS A 226 8.33 18.15 -3.72
C LYS A 226 6.85 17.84 -3.91
N MET A 227 6.21 17.36 -2.86
CA MET A 227 4.80 16.98 -2.81
C MET A 227 4.09 17.76 -1.70
N PRO A 228 2.76 17.90 -1.76
CA PRO A 228 1.99 18.38 -0.61
C PRO A 228 2.31 17.57 0.65
N PRO A 229 2.14 18.14 1.85
CA PRO A 229 2.32 17.42 3.11
C PRO A 229 1.43 16.18 3.21
N MET A 230 1.83 15.21 4.05
CA MET A 230 1.06 14.00 4.36
C MET A 230 0.87 13.07 3.15
N ASN A 231 1.89 12.99 2.28
CA ASN A 231 1.91 12.00 1.20
C ASN A 231 2.07 10.59 1.78
N GLU A 232 1.19 9.70 1.40
CA GLU A 232 1.13 8.30 1.89
C GLU A 232 1.61 7.32 0.81
N GLY A 233 0.96 6.17 0.67
CA GLY A 233 1.32 5.16 -0.30
C GLY A 233 1.26 5.63 -1.74
N ILE A 234 2.07 5.01 -2.59
CA ILE A 234 2.15 5.28 -4.03
C ILE A 234 2.08 3.99 -4.83
N ALA A 235 1.57 4.10 -6.04
CA ALA A 235 1.61 3.03 -7.03
C ALA A 235 1.99 3.59 -8.40
N ILE A 236 2.63 2.78 -9.22
CA ILE A 236 2.94 3.09 -10.62
C ILE A 236 2.05 2.22 -11.50
N ASP A 237 1.31 2.83 -12.41
CA ASP A 237 0.66 2.13 -13.50
C ASP A 237 1.71 1.87 -14.58
N GLY A 238 1.89 0.61 -14.97
CA GLY A 238 2.89 0.20 -15.98
C GLY A 238 2.78 0.89 -17.34
N ALA A 239 1.70 1.63 -17.59
CA ALA A 239 1.53 2.44 -18.78
C ALA A 239 2.28 3.80 -18.73
N TYR A 240 2.87 4.17 -17.58
CA TYR A 240 3.59 5.44 -17.39
C TYR A 240 4.99 5.14 -16.82
N THR A 241 5.93 4.93 -17.70
CA THR A 241 7.37 4.81 -17.38
C THR A 241 8.12 6.10 -17.68
#